data_45ccc340ed038b52395997fb971ed7cf
#
_entry.id   45ccc340ed038b52395997fb971ed7cf
#
_cell.length_a   1.000
_cell.length_b   1.000
_cell.length_c   1.000
_cell.angle_alpha   90.00
_cell.angle_beta   90.00
_cell.angle_gamma   90.00
#
_symmetry.space_group_name_H-M   'P 1'
#
loop_
_entity.id
_entity.type
_entity.pdbx_description
1 polymer ?
#
loop_
_entity_poly.entity_id
_entity_poly.type
_entity_poly.pdbx_seq_one_letter_code
_entity_poly.pdbx_strand_id
1 'polypeptide(L)'
;MMSTKTKTAPLSSYRDPIILITGCVIGAILGLVFGDKVSFLKPIGQIFLNLLFCLIVPPIFFSIAGSIANTKDTGKVGKMIGLTLLIFVTTAILSAILILVVTHFTGVPTNFTAVTKNAAAAKPISVSDQIVGTLTVGDLPLLISRYHVLPLIIMTIFFGICVSRLGDEAKPIIDWMNAMTKVCYKMVAYLMKLAPLGLGAYFADLTGTYGIELLKTYGNAMLVFYSVVFLYFFLFLGFYAFLAAGPWGVRNFFKVILAPALTALGTRSSAATIPLQMEACDKLGVPRDISSVVIAMGATCHMDGACIAMVYAEVLATTMFGVPLEGFAFLLAIFVGVTSSVATSSVPGGGAAGETMIVSVFSLPEAAFPILLMIVELFDPGCTLLNSCGDTVVSMLITRIFHGKDWYKQNLNPNQEAIE
;
A
#
# COMPACT_ATOMS: atom_id res chain seq x y z
N MET A 1 -10.30 26.74 30.34
CA MET A 1 -10.08 27.21 28.94
C MET A 1 -8.66 26.86 28.54
N MET A 2 -8.41 25.66 28.09
CA MET A 2 -7.14 25.27 27.49
C MET A 2 -7.34 25.20 25.97
N SER A 3 -6.77 26.17 25.27
CA SER A 3 -6.73 26.21 23.80
C SER A 3 -6.02 24.98 23.28
N THR A 4 -6.76 24.02 22.74
CA THR A 4 -6.23 22.90 21.94
C THR A 4 -5.74 23.45 20.60
N LYS A 5 -4.49 23.92 20.57
CA LYS A 5 -3.78 24.11 19.31
C LYS A 5 -3.73 22.75 18.61
N THR A 6 -4.49 22.60 17.54
CA THR A 6 -4.35 21.52 16.56
C THR A 6 -2.86 21.48 16.16
N LYS A 7 -2.13 20.48 16.62
CA LYS A 7 -0.75 20.26 16.18
C LYS A 7 -0.85 19.79 14.72
N THR A 8 -0.83 20.75 13.79
CA THR A 8 -0.55 20.45 12.39
C THR A 8 0.81 19.73 12.34
N ALA A 9 0.92 18.70 11.50
CA ALA A 9 2.19 18.02 11.30
C ALA A 9 3.29 19.06 11.01
N PRO A 10 4.48 18.93 11.58
CA PRO A 10 5.52 19.92 11.38
C PRO A 10 5.83 20.02 9.89
N LEU A 11 6.03 21.25 9.38
CA LEU A 11 6.37 21.53 7.97
C LEU A 11 7.53 20.67 7.44
N SER A 12 8.37 20.16 8.31
CA SER A 12 9.44 19.20 7.99
C SER A 12 8.94 17.86 7.45
N SER A 13 7.71 17.44 7.79
CA SER A 13 7.14 16.17 7.31
C SER A 13 6.75 16.19 5.82
N TYR A 14 6.54 17.39 5.27
CA TYR A 14 6.18 17.57 3.84
C TYR A 14 7.41 17.77 2.95
N ARG A 15 8.58 17.94 3.53
CA ARG A 15 9.81 18.28 2.80
C ARG A 15 10.24 17.16 1.84
N ASP A 16 10.28 15.91 2.31
CA ASP A 16 10.80 14.80 1.53
C ASP A 16 9.91 14.46 0.32
N PRO A 17 8.55 14.39 0.47
CA PRO A 17 7.64 14.26 -0.67
C PRO A 17 7.77 15.39 -1.69
N ILE A 18 7.89 16.64 -1.25
CA ILE A 18 8.03 17.79 -2.15
C ILE A 18 9.33 17.70 -2.94
N ILE A 19 10.46 17.37 -2.30
CA ILE A 19 11.75 17.21 -2.95
C ILE A 19 11.69 16.08 -3.98
N LEU A 20 11.03 14.96 -3.67
CA LEU A 20 10.86 13.83 -4.59
C LEU A 20 10.08 14.25 -5.85
N ILE A 21 8.89 14.84 -5.66
CA ILE A 21 8.07 15.31 -6.77
C ILE A 21 8.82 16.36 -7.60
N THR A 22 9.50 17.29 -6.94
CA THR A 22 10.32 18.30 -7.65
C THR A 22 11.41 17.64 -8.49
N GLY A 23 12.12 16.63 -7.98
CA GLY A 23 13.09 15.86 -8.74
C GLY A 23 12.48 15.20 -9.99
N CYS A 24 11.32 14.57 -9.85
CA CYS A 24 10.60 13.96 -10.96
C CYS A 24 10.12 14.99 -12.00
N VAL A 25 9.59 16.13 -11.55
CA VAL A 25 9.15 17.22 -12.45
C VAL A 25 10.33 17.80 -13.22
N ILE A 26 11.46 18.06 -12.56
CA ILE A 26 12.69 18.51 -13.22
C ILE A 26 13.14 17.47 -14.25
N GLY A 27 13.16 16.18 -13.88
CA GLY A 27 13.46 15.09 -14.79
C GLY A 27 12.54 15.08 -16.02
N ALA A 28 11.23 15.18 -15.80
CA ALA A 28 10.25 15.24 -16.90
C ALA A 28 10.52 16.41 -17.85
N ILE A 29 10.76 17.61 -17.31
CA ILE A 29 11.09 18.81 -18.12
C ILE A 29 12.37 18.59 -18.94
N LEU A 30 13.43 18.06 -18.31
CA LEU A 30 14.68 17.75 -19.01
C LEU A 30 14.45 16.74 -20.14
N GLY A 31 13.67 15.68 -19.89
CA GLY A 31 13.30 14.69 -20.92
C GLY A 31 12.54 15.32 -22.07
N LEU A 32 11.52 16.14 -21.82
CA LEU A 32 10.74 16.81 -22.85
C LEU A 32 11.56 17.80 -23.68
N VAL A 33 12.50 18.54 -23.04
CA VAL A 33 13.29 19.57 -23.72
C VAL A 33 14.41 18.97 -24.57
N PHE A 34 15.11 17.96 -24.04
CA PHE A 34 16.31 17.41 -24.69
C PHE A 34 16.07 16.09 -25.41
N GLY A 35 14.89 15.46 -25.26
CA GLY A 35 14.56 14.17 -25.88
C GLY A 35 15.58 13.08 -25.52
N ASP A 36 15.94 12.25 -26.47
CA ASP A 36 16.90 11.13 -26.29
C ASP A 36 18.30 11.55 -25.80
N LYS A 37 18.64 12.85 -25.88
CA LYS A 37 19.95 13.35 -25.43
C LYS A 37 20.13 13.23 -23.92
N VAL A 38 19.06 13.09 -23.14
CA VAL A 38 19.14 12.89 -21.68
C VAL A 38 19.46 11.46 -21.27
N SER A 39 19.58 10.52 -22.22
CA SER A 39 19.88 9.11 -21.92
C SER A 39 21.19 8.89 -21.17
N PHE A 40 22.10 9.87 -21.14
CA PHE A 40 23.29 9.84 -20.27
C PHE A 40 22.95 9.84 -18.77
N LEU A 41 21.73 10.26 -18.38
CA LEU A 41 21.24 10.21 -17.00
C LEU A 41 20.72 8.81 -16.62
N LYS A 42 20.39 7.97 -17.60
CA LYS A 42 19.87 6.61 -17.38
C LYS A 42 20.69 5.76 -16.39
N PRO A 43 22.04 5.75 -16.44
CA PRO A 43 22.83 4.98 -15.48
C PRO A 43 22.60 5.41 -14.03
N ILE A 44 22.34 6.68 -13.75
CA ILE A 44 22.07 7.21 -12.40
C ILE A 44 20.75 6.62 -11.88
N GLY A 45 19.69 6.68 -12.70
CA GLY A 45 18.42 6.07 -12.40
C GLY A 45 18.53 4.55 -12.20
N GLN A 46 19.28 3.87 -13.08
CA GLN A 46 19.48 2.43 -13.01
C GLN A 46 20.23 1.99 -11.74
N ILE A 47 21.26 2.74 -11.31
CA ILE A 47 21.97 2.47 -10.05
C ILE A 47 21.00 2.58 -8.86
N PHE A 48 20.19 3.63 -8.82
CA PHE A 48 19.18 3.80 -7.77
C PHE A 48 18.21 2.62 -7.73
N LEU A 49 17.65 2.24 -8.88
CA LEU A 49 16.71 1.11 -8.98
C LEU A 49 17.36 -0.21 -8.57
N ASN A 50 18.60 -0.48 -9.00
CA ASN A 50 19.30 -1.71 -8.62
C ASN A 50 19.54 -1.78 -7.10
N LEU A 51 19.89 -0.67 -6.46
CA LEU A 51 20.00 -0.61 -4.99
C LEU A 51 18.64 -0.84 -4.31
N LEU A 52 17.57 -0.28 -4.86
CA LEU A 52 16.21 -0.50 -4.36
C LEU A 52 15.80 -1.96 -4.49
N PHE A 53 16.07 -2.60 -5.61
CA PHE A 53 15.81 -4.03 -5.83
C PHE A 53 16.50 -4.95 -4.82
N CYS A 54 17.74 -4.63 -4.43
CA CYS A 54 18.45 -5.38 -3.39
C CYS A 54 17.77 -5.27 -2.01
N LEU A 55 16.98 -4.22 -1.78
CA LEU A 55 16.28 -3.99 -0.51
C LEU A 55 14.83 -4.50 -0.51
N ILE A 56 14.35 -5.20 -1.53
CA ILE A 56 12.96 -5.71 -1.56
C ILE A 56 12.79 -6.88 -0.59
N VAL A 57 13.62 -7.90 -0.73
CA VAL A 57 13.46 -9.19 -0.03
C VAL A 57 13.64 -9.09 1.49
N PRO A 58 14.72 -8.46 2.03
CA PRO A 58 14.97 -8.47 3.47
C PRO A 58 13.86 -7.83 4.32
N PRO A 59 13.34 -6.62 3.99
CA PRO A 59 12.25 -6.02 4.77
C PRO A 59 10.99 -6.90 4.78
N ILE A 60 10.61 -7.50 3.65
CA ILE A 60 9.44 -8.38 3.54
C ILE A 60 9.59 -9.54 4.52
N PHE A 61 10.73 -10.26 4.44
CA PHE A 61 10.98 -11.42 5.29
C PHE A 61 10.93 -11.05 6.78
N PHE A 62 11.77 -10.11 7.22
CA PHE A 62 11.88 -9.78 8.64
C PHE A 62 10.62 -9.13 9.22
N SER A 63 9.95 -8.27 8.45
CA SER A 63 8.75 -7.57 8.92
C SER A 63 7.57 -8.53 9.08
N ILE A 64 7.27 -9.33 8.06
CA ILE A 64 6.13 -10.25 8.10
C ILE A 64 6.36 -11.37 9.10
N ALA A 65 7.53 -12.04 9.06
CA ALA A 65 7.86 -13.11 10.01
C ALA A 65 7.87 -12.59 11.45
N GLY A 66 8.49 -11.43 11.69
CA GLY A 66 8.52 -10.81 13.02
C GLY A 66 7.14 -10.43 13.53
N SER A 67 6.27 -9.88 12.69
CA SER A 67 4.88 -9.56 13.05
C SER A 67 4.10 -10.80 13.48
N ILE A 68 4.17 -11.87 12.69
CA ILE A 68 3.46 -13.13 12.97
C ILE A 68 4.01 -13.79 14.23
N ALA A 69 5.34 -13.85 14.38
CA ALA A 69 5.99 -14.46 15.52
C ALA A 69 5.70 -13.74 16.85
N ASN A 70 5.47 -12.43 16.82
CA ASN A 70 5.08 -11.66 18.00
C ASN A 70 3.61 -11.88 18.43
N THR A 71 2.77 -12.53 17.60
CA THR A 71 1.36 -12.74 17.91
C THR A 71 1.22 -13.83 18.97
N LYS A 72 0.94 -13.42 20.20
CA LYS A 72 0.62 -14.35 21.30
C LYS A 72 -0.86 -14.67 21.26
N ASP A 73 -1.20 -15.93 21.13
CA ASP A 73 -2.59 -16.42 21.19
C ASP A 73 -3.08 -16.38 22.64
N THR A 74 -3.73 -15.26 23.01
CA THR A 74 -4.32 -15.10 24.35
C THR A 74 -5.84 -14.90 24.22
N GLY A 75 -6.58 -15.94 23.89
CA GLY A 75 -8.04 -16.01 23.96
C GLY A 75 -8.78 -14.84 23.31
N LYS A 76 -9.24 -13.85 24.09
CA LYS A 76 -10.00 -12.69 23.60
C LYS A 76 -9.19 -11.82 22.62
N VAL A 77 -7.90 -11.63 22.89
CA VAL A 77 -7.01 -10.83 22.02
C VAL A 77 -6.75 -11.56 20.70
N GLY A 78 -6.52 -12.87 20.72
CA GLY A 78 -6.38 -13.68 19.51
C GLY A 78 -7.62 -13.62 18.62
N LYS A 79 -8.83 -13.71 19.21
CA LYS A 79 -10.09 -13.54 18.47
C LYS A 79 -10.22 -12.16 17.85
N MET A 80 -9.84 -11.12 18.58
CA MET A 80 -9.86 -9.73 18.08
C MET A 80 -8.92 -9.54 16.91
N ILE A 81 -7.67 -10.04 17.00
CA ILE A 81 -6.68 -10.01 15.93
C ILE A 81 -7.20 -10.74 14.69
N GLY A 82 -7.73 -11.97 14.87
CA GLY A 82 -8.27 -12.74 13.75
C GLY A 82 -9.43 -12.06 13.03
N LEU A 83 -10.36 -11.46 13.79
CA LEU A 83 -11.47 -10.70 13.21
C LEU A 83 -11.00 -9.41 12.50
N THR A 84 -10.02 -8.73 13.07
CA THR A 84 -9.42 -7.54 12.46
C THR A 84 -8.78 -7.88 11.12
N LEU A 85 -7.97 -8.94 11.06
CA LEU A 85 -7.35 -9.41 9.81
C LEU A 85 -8.40 -9.83 8.77
N LEU A 86 -9.46 -10.52 9.21
CA LEU A 86 -10.56 -10.91 8.32
C LEU A 86 -11.25 -9.68 7.71
N ILE A 87 -11.50 -8.62 8.50
CA ILE A 87 -12.08 -7.38 7.99
C ILE A 87 -11.10 -6.71 7.02
N PHE A 88 -9.81 -6.59 7.34
CA PHE A 88 -8.79 -6.01 6.46
C PHE A 88 -8.73 -6.71 5.10
N VAL A 89 -8.70 -8.05 5.08
CA VAL A 89 -8.71 -8.80 3.83
C VAL A 89 -10.01 -8.59 3.06
N THR A 90 -11.15 -8.55 3.75
CA THR A 90 -12.46 -8.34 3.12
C THR A 90 -12.55 -6.96 2.48
N THR A 91 -12.12 -5.91 3.18
CA THR A 91 -12.13 -4.53 2.65
C THR A 91 -11.15 -4.38 1.49
N ALA A 92 -9.96 -5.01 1.57
CA ALA A 92 -8.99 -5.03 0.47
C ALA A 92 -9.57 -5.71 -0.80
N ILE A 93 -10.27 -6.84 -0.66
CA ILE A 93 -10.94 -7.49 -1.80
C ILE A 93 -12.03 -6.58 -2.40
N LEU A 94 -12.82 -5.92 -1.56
CA LEU A 94 -13.84 -4.98 -2.02
C LEU A 94 -13.23 -3.77 -2.75
N SER A 95 -12.09 -3.27 -2.28
CA SER A 95 -11.34 -2.19 -2.90
C SER A 95 -10.77 -2.60 -4.26
N ALA A 96 -10.25 -3.83 -4.38
CA ALA A 96 -9.79 -4.42 -5.63
C ALA A 96 -10.92 -4.55 -6.66
N ILE A 97 -12.07 -5.07 -6.24
CA ILE A 97 -13.24 -5.21 -7.11
C ILE A 97 -13.72 -3.83 -7.57
N LEU A 98 -13.76 -2.84 -6.69
CA LEU A 98 -14.18 -1.49 -7.04
C LEU A 98 -13.35 -0.92 -8.20
N ILE A 99 -12.02 -0.96 -8.10
CA ILE A 99 -11.16 -0.38 -9.14
C ILE A 99 -11.24 -1.18 -10.44
N LEU A 100 -11.37 -2.50 -10.40
CA LEU A 100 -11.61 -3.32 -11.59
C LEU A 100 -12.94 -2.97 -12.28
N VAL A 101 -14.00 -2.77 -11.51
CA VAL A 101 -15.30 -2.32 -12.04
C VAL A 101 -15.18 -0.94 -12.67
N VAL A 102 -14.56 0.01 -11.98
CA VAL A 102 -14.38 1.36 -12.51
C VAL A 102 -13.57 1.33 -13.81
N THR A 103 -12.44 0.63 -13.84
CA THR A 103 -11.58 0.54 -15.04
C THR A 103 -12.25 -0.18 -16.20
N HIS A 104 -13.12 -1.16 -15.91
CA HIS A 104 -13.92 -1.82 -16.95
C HIS A 104 -14.88 -0.84 -17.64
N PHE A 105 -15.53 0.05 -16.90
CA PHE A 105 -16.49 1.03 -17.47
C PHE A 105 -15.83 2.29 -18.04
N THR A 106 -14.74 2.77 -17.45
CA THR A 106 -14.06 3.99 -17.91
C THR A 106 -13.08 3.73 -19.05
N GLY A 107 -12.67 2.46 -19.21
CA GLY A 107 -11.51 2.11 -20.02
C GLY A 107 -10.20 2.55 -19.34
N VAL A 108 -9.10 2.03 -19.84
CA VAL A 108 -7.77 2.48 -19.42
C VAL A 108 -7.28 3.47 -20.48
N PRO A 109 -7.07 4.74 -20.12
CA PRO A 109 -6.59 5.73 -21.08
C PRO A 109 -5.11 5.45 -21.39
N THR A 110 -4.86 4.55 -22.35
CA THR A 110 -3.52 4.26 -22.84
C THR A 110 -3.41 4.72 -24.29
N ASN A 111 -2.88 5.90 -24.51
CA ASN A 111 -2.40 6.31 -25.84
C ASN A 111 -1.01 5.70 -26.16
N PHE A 112 -0.59 4.69 -25.40
CA PHE A 112 0.79 4.22 -25.33
C PHE A 112 0.98 2.89 -26.04
N THR A 113 0.81 2.86 -27.35
CA THR A 113 1.06 1.66 -28.17
C THR A 113 2.54 1.45 -28.54
N ALA A 114 3.44 2.33 -28.09
CA ALA A 114 4.84 2.32 -28.53
C ALA A 114 5.71 1.22 -27.88
N VAL A 115 5.27 0.60 -26.79
CA VAL A 115 6.08 -0.42 -26.08
C VAL A 115 5.80 -1.83 -26.61
N THR A 116 4.69 -2.04 -27.29
CA THR A 116 4.24 -3.38 -27.76
C THR A 116 5.09 -3.94 -28.91
N LYS A 117 5.91 -3.15 -29.60
CA LYS A 117 6.69 -3.64 -30.74
C LYS A 117 7.80 -4.64 -30.41
N ASN A 118 8.19 -4.75 -29.13
CA ASN A 118 9.26 -5.65 -28.68
C ASN A 118 8.84 -6.65 -27.58
N ALA A 119 7.56 -6.67 -27.18
CA ALA A 119 7.07 -7.71 -26.29
C ALA A 119 6.96 -9.01 -27.10
N ALA A 120 7.92 -9.89 -26.93
CA ALA A 120 7.78 -11.26 -27.41
C ALA A 120 6.49 -11.84 -26.82
N ALA A 121 5.58 -12.32 -27.66
CA ALA A 121 4.32 -12.91 -27.24
C ALA A 121 4.62 -13.97 -26.17
N ALA A 122 4.18 -13.76 -24.96
CA ALA A 122 4.33 -14.71 -23.87
C ALA A 122 3.65 -16.02 -24.32
N LYS A 123 4.37 -17.12 -24.24
CA LYS A 123 3.78 -18.44 -24.54
C LYS A 123 2.63 -18.68 -23.57
N PRO A 124 1.48 -19.19 -24.02
CA PRO A 124 0.39 -19.51 -23.11
C PRO A 124 0.86 -20.57 -22.12
N ILE A 125 0.97 -20.18 -20.86
CA ILE A 125 1.30 -21.06 -19.74
C ILE A 125 -0.03 -21.68 -19.27
N SER A 126 -0.02 -22.97 -18.93
CA SER A 126 -1.23 -23.60 -18.39
C SER A 126 -1.62 -22.93 -17.06
N VAL A 127 -2.91 -22.83 -16.76
CA VAL A 127 -3.40 -22.23 -15.49
C VAL A 127 -2.79 -22.93 -14.27
N SER A 128 -2.61 -24.26 -14.33
CA SER A 128 -1.98 -25.03 -13.26
C SER A 128 -0.51 -24.64 -13.05
N ASP A 129 0.26 -24.53 -14.14
CA ASP A 129 1.67 -24.15 -14.05
C ASP A 129 1.84 -22.70 -13.59
N GLN A 130 0.91 -21.82 -13.99
CA GLN A 130 0.87 -20.45 -13.53
C GLN A 130 0.59 -20.38 -12.01
N ILE A 131 -0.37 -21.15 -11.50
CA ILE A 131 -0.67 -21.21 -10.06
C ILE A 131 0.54 -21.75 -9.28
N VAL A 132 1.12 -22.87 -9.72
CA VAL A 132 2.28 -23.48 -9.05
C VAL A 132 3.47 -22.52 -9.07
N GLY A 133 3.82 -21.94 -10.21
CA GLY A 133 4.94 -21.01 -10.34
C GLY A 133 4.74 -19.68 -9.62
N THR A 134 3.47 -19.26 -9.43
CA THR A 134 3.14 -18.05 -8.69
C THR A 134 3.22 -18.26 -7.17
N LEU A 135 2.82 -19.43 -6.66
CA LEU A 135 2.72 -19.70 -5.23
C LEU A 135 3.98 -20.31 -4.64
N THR A 136 4.78 -21.03 -5.44
CA THR A 136 5.91 -21.83 -4.94
C THR A 136 7.13 -21.72 -5.85
N VAL A 137 8.31 -21.97 -5.25
CA VAL A 137 9.56 -22.17 -5.97
C VAL A 137 10.25 -23.43 -5.44
N GLY A 138 11.03 -24.09 -6.28
CA GLY A 138 11.68 -25.36 -5.91
C GLY A 138 12.97 -25.20 -5.11
N ASP A 139 13.48 -24.00 -4.91
CA ASP A 139 14.82 -23.78 -4.39
C ASP A 139 14.92 -22.48 -3.57
N LEU A 140 15.75 -22.51 -2.51
CA LEU A 140 15.95 -21.36 -1.62
C LEU A 140 16.57 -20.14 -2.31
N PRO A 141 17.57 -20.25 -3.19
CA PRO A 141 18.07 -19.13 -3.95
C PRO A 141 17.00 -18.42 -4.80
N LEU A 142 16.06 -19.18 -5.37
CA LEU A 142 14.92 -18.62 -6.08
C LEU A 142 13.94 -17.90 -5.14
N LEU A 143 13.76 -18.43 -3.93
CA LEU A 143 12.90 -17.83 -2.91
C LEU A 143 13.40 -16.44 -2.48
N ILE A 144 14.71 -16.24 -2.41
CA ILE A 144 15.33 -14.96 -2.02
C ILE A 144 15.38 -13.97 -3.20
N SER A 145 14.80 -14.32 -4.33
CA SER A 145 14.76 -13.48 -5.52
C SER A 145 13.58 -12.49 -5.49
N ARG A 146 13.83 -11.26 -5.94
CA ARG A 146 12.78 -10.25 -6.16
C ARG A 146 11.67 -10.70 -7.14
N TYR A 147 11.96 -11.65 -8.00
CA TYR A 147 11.00 -12.18 -8.98
C TYR A 147 10.03 -13.21 -8.38
N HIS A 148 10.23 -13.62 -7.13
CA HIS A 148 9.40 -14.62 -6.43
C HIS A 148 8.89 -14.09 -5.09
N VAL A 149 8.38 -12.84 -5.09
CA VAL A 149 7.93 -12.17 -3.84
C VAL A 149 6.76 -12.91 -3.20
N LEU A 150 5.82 -13.44 -3.97
CA LEU A 150 4.67 -14.17 -3.41
C LEU A 150 5.07 -15.49 -2.76
N PRO A 151 5.88 -16.38 -3.39
CA PRO A 151 6.46 -17.54 -2.72
C PRO A 151 7.22 -17.15 -1.44
N LEU A 152 7.97 -16.05 -1.48
CA LEU A 152 8.67 -15.52 -0.30
C LEU A 152 7.70 -15.17 0.83
N ILE A 153 6.59 -14.47 0.54
CA ILE A 153 5.57 -14.11 1.54
C ILE A 153 4.97 -15.37 2.16
N ILE A 154 4.59 -16.36 1.34
CA ILE A 154 4.01 -17.62 1.83
C ILE A 154 4.97 -18.34 2.77
N MET A 155 6.24 -18.49 2.37
CA MET A 155 7.25 -19.12 3.21
C MET A 155 7.56 -18.30 4.47
N THR A 156 7.51 -16.98 4.38
CA THR A 156 7.71 -16.08 5.52
C THR A 156 6.58 -16.20 6.54
N ILE A 157 5.33 -16.32 6.08
CA ILE A 157 4.17 -16.57 6.95
C ILE A 157 4.34 -17.91 7.65
N PHE A 158 4.69 -18.97 6.90
CA PHE A 158 4.92 -20.30 7.47
C PHE A 158 6.04 -20.28 8.50
N PHE A 159 7.16 -19.63 8.20
CA PHE A 159 8.28 -19.45 9.13
C PHE A 159 7.84 -18.72 10.41
N GLY A 160 7.11 -17.60 10.27
CA GLY A 160 6.60 -16.83 11.41
C GLY A 160 5.65 -17.63 12.31
N ILE A 161 4.79 -18.46 11.72
CA ILE A 161 3.91 -19.38 12.47
C ILE A 161 4.74 -20.40 13.24
N CYS A 162 5.76 -21.01 12.62
CA CYS A 162 6.63 -21.97 13.29
C CYS A 162 7.37 -21.33 14.48
N VAL A 163 7.92 -20.12 14.28
CA VAL A 163 8.60 -19.37 15.36
C VAL A 163 7.64 -19.05 16.50
N SER A 164 6.40 -18.59 16.19
CA SER A 164 5.37 -18.30 17.19
C SER A 164 5.03 -19.53 18.05
N ARG A 165 5.06 -20.75 17.46
CA ARG A 165 4.74 -21.99 18.14
C ARG A 165 5.84 -22.50 19.09
N LEU A 166 7.07 -22.03 18.95
CA LEU A 166 8.18 -22.35 19.86
C LEU A 166 8.08 -21.60 21.21
N GLY A 167 7.19 -20.59 21.30
CA GLY A 167 6.98 -19.86 22.54
C GLY A 167 8.22 -19.10 23.02
N ASP A 168 8.55 -19.22 24.30
CA ASP A 168 9.64 -18.46 24.93
C ASP A 168 11.05 -18.85 24.41
N GLU A 169 11.22 -20.05 23.88
CA GLU A 169 12.50 -20.48 23.28
C GLU A 169 12.83 -19.67 22.01
N ALA A 170 11.82 -19.18 21.30
CA ALA A 170 12.00 -18.38 20.10
C ALA A 170 12.30 -16.90 20.37
N LYS A 171 12.27 -16.43 21.63
CA LYS A 171 12.48 -15.03 21.96
C LYS A 171 13.73 -14.40 21.33
N PRO A 172 14.91 -15.04 21.33
CA PRO A 172 16.10 -14.48 20.67
C PRO A 172 15.91 -14.29 19.16
N ILE A 173 15.18 -15.21 18.49
CA ILE A 173 14.88 -15.13 17.06
C ILE A 173 13.94 -13.96 16.80
N ILE A 174 12.90 -13.81 17.62
CA ILE A 174 11.92 -12.73 17.51
C ILE A 174 12.60 -11.37 17.71
N ASP A 175 13.42 -11.22 18.74
CA ASP A 175 14.16 -10.00 19.03
C ASP A 175 15.12 -9.64 17.88
N TRP A 176 15.81 -10.64 17.31
CA TRP A 176 16.67 -10.46 16.16
C TRP A 176 15.87 -10.02 14.91
N MET A 177 14.75 -10.66 14.58
CA MET A 177 13.90 -10.28 13.46
C MET A 177 13.38 -8.85 13.60
N ASN A 178 12.95 -8.45 14.80
CA ASN A 178 12.50 -7.09 15.10
C ASN A 178 13.63 -6.07 14.93
N ALA A 179 14.85 -6.39 15.33
CA ALA A 179 16.02 -5.56 15.13
C ALA A 179 16.37 -5.44 13.64
N MET A 180 16.39 -6.56 12.91
CA MET A 180 16.65 -6.58 11.46
C MET A 180 15.61 -5.82 10.66
N THR A 181 14.33 -5.89 11.04
CA THR A 181 13.26 -5.07 10.44
C THR A 181 13.61 -3.58 10.55
N LYS A 182 14.04 -3.11 11.73
CA LYS A 182 14.44 -1.71 11.94
C LYS A 182 15.66 -1.33 11.09
N VAL A 183 16.64 -2.23 10.96
CA VAL A 183 17.82 -2.03 10.11
C VAL A 183 17.39 -1.89 8.66
N CYS A 184 16.59 -2.81 8.14
CA CYS A 184 16.09 -2.77 6.77
C CYS A 184 15.33 -1.48 6.48
N TYR A 185 14.44 -1.07 7.36
CA TYR A 185 13.71 0.18 7.22
C TYR A 185 14.62 1.41 7.22
N LYS A 186 15.68 1.39 8.02
CA LYS A 186 16.68 2.46 8.02
C LYS A 186 17.47 2.51 6.73
N MET A 187 17.82 1.34 6.15
CA MET A 187 18.49 1.25 4.86
C MET A 187 17.62 1.83 3.74
N VAL A 188 16.33 1.43 3.68
CA VAL A 188 15.37 1.98 2.72
C VAL A 188 15.24 3.49 2.91
N ALA A 189 15.08 3.99 4.14
CA ALA A 189 14.96 5.42 4.42
C ALA A 189 16.20 6.23 3.98
N TYR A 190 17.40 5.68 4.08
CA TYR A 190 18.61 6.32 3.57
C TYR A 190 18.65 6.29 2.05
N LEU A 191 18.30 5.16 1.42
CA LEU A 191 18.24 5.05 -0.03
C LEU A 191 17.21 6.02 -0.62
N MET A 192 16.03 6.15 0.01
CA MET A 192 14.98 7.07 -0.44
C MET A 192 15.38 8.55 -0.41
N LYS A 193 16.42 8.94 0.34
CA LYS A 193 17.00 10.30 0.22
C LYS A 193 17.66 10.55 -1.13
N LEU A 194 18.07 9.48 -1.83
CA LEU A 194 18.62 9.57 -3.19
C LEU A 194 17.51 9.47 -4.26
N ALA A 195 16.28 9.13 -3.87
CA ALA A 195 15.15 8.95 -4.79
C ALA A 195 14.90 10.18 -5.69
N PRO A 196 14.93 11.43 -5.21
CA PRO A 196 14.74 12.59 -6.07
C PRO A 196 15.72 12.66 -7.25
N LEU A 197 16.97 12.28 -7.01
CA LEU A 197 18.00 12.21 -8.05
C LEU A 197 17.81 10.96 -8.93
N GLY A 198 17.65 9.78 -8.31
CA GLY A 198 17.55 8.51 -9.02
C GLY A 198 16.28 8.42 -9.86
N LEU A 199 15.13 8.69 -9.28
CA LEU A 199 13.86 8.70 -10.00
C LEU A 199 13.76 9.87 -10.96
N GLY A 200 14.26 11.05 -10.60
CA GLY A 200 14.33 12.20 -11.50
C GLY A 200 15.15 11.91 -12.77
N ALA A 201 16.33 11.30 -12.63
CA ALA A 201 17.16 10.88 -13.75
C ALA A 201 16.47 9.81 -14.61
N TYR A 202 15.82 8.83 -13.95
CA TYR A 202 15.07 7.79 -14.66
C TYR A 202 13.87 8.38 -15.40
N PHE A 203 13.16 9.31 -14.77
CA PHE A 203 11.99 9.96 -15.37
C PHE A 203 12.38 10.88 -16.54
N ALA A 204 13.57 11.48 -16.50
CA ALA A 204 14.12 12.19 -17.64
C ALA A 204 14.33 11.25 -18.84
N ASP A 205 14.92 10.08 -18.65
CA ASP A 205 15.10 9.07 -19.70
C ASP A 205 13.75 8.59 -20.26
N LEU A 206 12.78 8.28 -19.40
CA LEU A 206 11.44 7.85 -19.83
C LEU A 206 10.72 8.94 -20.63
N THR A 207 10.69 10.17 -20.14
CA THR A 207 10.01 11.27 -20.84
C THR A 207 10.76 11.70 -22.09
N GLY A 208 12.08 11.57 -22.12
CA GLY A 208 12.88 11.77 -23.32
C GLY A 208 12.56 10.75 -24.41
N THR A 209 12.37 9.49 -24.01
CA THR A 209 12.05 8.38 -24.93
C THR A 209 10.60 8.39 -25.40
N TYR A 210 9.66 8.64 -24.47
CA TYR A 210 8.21 8.45 -24.73
C TYR A 210 7.45 9.78 -24.88
N GLY A 211 8.06 10.89 -24.56
CA GLY A 211 7.50 12.23 -24.77
C GLY A 211 6.30 12.56 -23.88
N ILE A 212 5.50 13.50 -24.38
CA ILE A 212 4.32 14.04 -23.69
C ILE A 212 3.22 12.98 -23.45
N GLU A 213 3.18 11.93 -24.26
CA GLU A 213 2.13 10.89 -24.15
C GLU A 213 2.24 10.09 -22.86
N LEU A 214 3.46 9.87 -22.35
CA LEU A 214 3.67 9.27 -21.03
C LEU A 214 3.06 10.14 -19.92
N LEU A 215 3.28 11.45 -19.97
CA LEU A 215 2.74 12.38 -18.97
C LEU A 215 1.20 12.47 -19.03
N LYS A 216 0.61 12.44 -20.23
CA LYS A 216 -0.84 12.37 -20.38
C LYS A 216 -1.40 11.07 -19.77
N THR A 217 -0.75 9.94 -20.01
CA THR A 217 -1.15 8.66 -19.42
C THR A 217 -1.12 8.72 -17.89
N TYR A 218 -0.06 9.28 -17.30
CA TYR A 218 0.03 9.45 -15.84
C TYR A 218 -1.01 10.43 -15.30
N GLY A 219 -1.25 11.55 -16.01
CA GLY A 219 -2.29 12.51 -15.62
C GLY A 219 -3.69 11.90 -15.61
N ASN A 220 -4.01 11.13 -16.65
CA ASN A 220 -5.30 10.43 -16.74
C ASN A 220 -5.41 9.34 -15.67
N ALA A 221 -4.33 8.59 -15.44
CA ALA A 221 -4.31 7.58 -14.40
C ALA A 221 -4.51 8.19 -13.00
N MET A 222 -3.87 9.32 -12.71
CA MET A 222 -4.08 10.06 -11.46
C MET A 222 -5.54 10.52 -11.32
N LEU A 223 -6.15 11.03 -12.39
CA LEU A 223 -7.54 11.47 -12.36
C LEU A 223 -8.48 10.32 -11.98
N VAL A 224 -8.34 9.16 -12.62
CA VAL A 224 -9.15 7.97 -12.32
C VAL A 224 -8.87 7.50 -10.88
N PHE A 225 -7.60 7.35 -10.51
CA PHE A 225 -7.22 6.87 -9.19
C PHE A 225 -7.78 7.75 -8.06
N TYR A 226 -7.54 9.06 -8.10
CA TYR A 226 -8.03 9.97 -7.05
C TYR A 226 -9.55 10.09 -7.04
N SER A 227 -10.22 9.95 -8.19
CA SER A 227 -11.68 9.85 -8.22
C SER A 227 -12.18 8.64 -7.46
N VAL A 228 -11.52 7.48 -7.63
CA VAL A 228 -11.84 6.24 -6.89
C VAL A 228 -11.48 6.37 -5.41
N VAL A 229 -10.34 6.99 -5.07
CA VAL A 229 -9.95 7.27 -3.69
C VAL A 229 -11.01 8.10 -2.97
N PHE A 230 -11.51 9.18 -3.57
CA PHE A 230 -12.56 9.99 -2.97
C PHE A 230 -13.90 9.25 -2.90
N LEU A 231 -14.26 8.49 -3.95
CA LEU A 231 -15.43 7.63 -3.92
C LEU A 231 -15.36 6.62 -2.76
N TYR A 232 -14.22 5.94 -2.59
CA TYR A 232 -14.02 4.98 -1.52
C TYR A 232 -14.07 5.65 -0.15
N PHE A 233 -13.40 6.78 0.02
CA PHE A 233 -13.36 7.53 1.27
C PHE A 233 -14.75 7.92 1.74
N PHE A 234 -15.58 8.51 0.88
CA PHE A 234 -16.90 8.97 1.29
C PHE A 234 -17.94 7.86 1.31
N LEU A 235 -17.96 6.99 0.30
CA LEU A 235 -18.99 5.96 0.17
C LEU A 235 -18.68 4.74 1.02
N PHE A 236 -17.50 4.14 0.86
CA PHE A 236 -17.17 2.87 1.52
C PHE A 236 -16.82 3.04 2.99
N LEU A 237 -15.93 3.99 3.35
CA LEU A 237 -15.66 4.26 4.76
C LEU A 237 -16.90 4.80 5.47
N GLY A 238 -17.73 5.61 4.79
CA GLY A 238 -19.03 6.04 5.29
C GLY A 238 -19.99 4.86 5.52
N PHE A 239 -20.03 3.91 4.58
CA PHE A 239 -20.84 2.69 4.73
C PHE A 239 -20.34 1.81 5.87
N TYR A 240 -19.04 1.65 6.03
CA TYR A 240 -18.49 0.89 7.15
C TYR A 240 -18.77 1.58 8.50
N ALA A 241 -18.69 2.92 8.55
CA ALA A 241 -19.09 3.67 9.73
C ALA A 241 -20.58 3.55 10.03
N PHE A 242 -21.43 3.47 8.98
CA PHE A 242 -22.87 3.16 9.13
C PHE A 242 -23.07 1.75 9.67
N LEU A 243 -22.38 0.77 9.14
CA LEU A 243 -22.42 -0.59 9.69
C LEU A 243 -21.96 -0.62 11.15
N ALA A 244 -21.00 0.20 11.56
CA ALA A 244 -20.49 0.24 12.92
C ALA A 244 -21.45 0.86 13.94
N ALA A 245 -22.13 1.96 13.61
CA ALA A 245 -22.96 2.70 14.58
C ALA A 245 -24.13 3.50 13.93
N GLY A 246 -24.63 3.04 12.76
CA GLY A 246 -25.75 3.69 12.05
C GLY A 246 -25.43 5.14 11.60
N PRO A 247 -26.46 5.98 11.47
CA PRO A 247 -26.27 7.39 11.05
C PRO A 247 -25.35 8.19 11.98
N TRP A 248 -25.38 7.87 13.28
CA TRP A 248 -24.49 8.49 14.26
C TRP A 248 -23.01 8.18 13.92
N GLY A 249 -22.72 6.94 13.54
CA GLY A 249 -21.38 6.51 13.16
C GLY A 249 -20.85 7.32 11.97
N VAL A 250 -21.64 7.47 10.92
CA VAL A 250 -21.27 8.24 9.72
C VAL A 250 -20.95 9.69 10.08
N ARG A 251 -21.91 10.36 10.75
CA ARG A 251 -21.78 11.78 11.10
C ARG A 251 -20.54 12.04 11.96
N ASN A 252 -20.31 11.23 12.99
CA ASN A 252 -19.23 11.46 13.93
C ASN A 252 -17.87 10.99 13.38
N PHE A 253 -17.82 9.93 12.57
CA PHE A 253 -16.61 9.53 11.85
C PHE A 253 -16.05 10.69 11.02
N PHE A 254 -16.86 11.28 10.14
CA PHE A 254 -16.39 12.38 9.28
C PHE A 254 -16.06 13.66 10.06
N LYS A 255 -16.62 13.88 11.26
CA LYS A 255 -16.22 15.00 12.12
C LYS A 255 -14.80 14.85 12.66
N VAL A 256 -14.39 13.63 13.01
CA VAL A 256 -13.10 13.41 13.71
C VAL A 256 -11.96 12.98 12.78
N ILE A 257 -12.29 12.44 11.58
CA ILE A 257 -11.28 11.83 10.70
C ILE A 257 -10.45 12.85 9.90
N LEU A 258 -10.87 14.11 9.86
CA LEU A 258 -10.23 15.14 9.02
C LEU A 258 -8.74 15.35 9.37
N ALA A 259 -8.38 15.40 10.64
CA ALA A 259 -6.99 15.58 11.07
C ALA A 259 -6.09 14.38 10.70
N PRO A 260 -6.48 13.10 10.98
CA PRO A 260 -5.80 11.94 10.42
C PRO A 260 -5.70 11.96 8.90
N ALA A 261 -6.78 12.28 8.18
CA ALA A 261 -6.84 12.30 6.72
C ALA A 261 -5.85 13.30 6.11
N LEU A 262 -5.83 14.54 6.59
CA LEU A 262 -4.89 15.56 6.11
C LEU A 262 -3.44 15.20 6.43
N THR A 263 -3.20 14.59 7.60
CA THR A 263 -1.85 14.13 7.97
C THR A 263 -1.41 12.98 7.07
N ALA A 264 -2.28 12.02 6.79
CA ALA A 264 -2.00 10.90 5.88
C ALA A 264 -1.63 11.40 4.48
N LEU A 265 -2.47 12.27 3.89
CA LEU A 265 -2.22 12.88 2.58
C LEU A 265 -0.89 13.63 2.51
N GLY A 266 -0.59 14.40 3.56
CA GLY A 266 0.59 15.26 3.56
C GLY A 266 1.88 14.55 3.88
N THR A 267 1.86 13.57 4.79
CA THR A 267 3.08 12.88 5.25
C THR A 267 3.38 11.59 4.49
N ARG A 268 2.39 11.01 3.81
CA ARG A 268 2.50 9.69 3.18
C ARG A 268 2.98 8.61 4.17
N SER A 269 2.58 8.74 5.45
CA SER A 269 3.03 7.87 6.51
C SER A 269 1.88 7.47 7.43
N SER A 270 1.45 6.22 7.35
CA SER A 270 0.45 5.66 8.27
C SER A 270 0.93 5.74 9.71
N ALA A 271 2.21 5.52 9.97
CA ALA A 271 2.78 5.62 11.31
C ALA A 271 2.68 7.04 11.90
N ALA A 272 2.81 8.09 11.08
CA ALA A 272 2.66 9.47 11.54
C ALA A 272 1.22 9.83 11.91
N THR A 273 0.23 9.08 11.40
CA THR A 273 -1.19 9.29 11.69
C THR A 273 -1.67 8.57 12.94
N ILE A 274 -0.95 7.57 13.45
CA ILE A 274 -1.36 6.76 14.61
C ILE A 274 -1.85 7.60 15.80
N PRO A 275 -1.12 8.63 16.27
CA PRO A 275 -1.58 9.41 17.41
C PRO A 275 -2.92 10.11 17.18
N LEU A 276 -3.14 10.61 15.96
CA LEU A 276 -4.38 11.30 15.57
C LEU A 276 -5.54 10.32 15.37
N GLN A 277 -5.28 9.12 14.87
CA GLN A 277 -6.27 8.05 14.77
C GLN A 277 -6.70 7.58 16.18
N MET A 278 -5.74 7.43 17.11
CA MET A 278 -6.04 7.09 18.51
C MET A 278 -6.92 8.16 19.15
N GLU A 279 -6.62 9.45 18.92
CA GLU A 279 -7.44 10.57 19.40
C GLU A 279 -8.85 10.55 18.76
N ALA A 280 -8.94 10.24 17.46
CA ALA A 280 -10.23 10.09 16.77
C ALA A 280 -11.04 8.94 17.36
N CYS A 281 -10.43 7.81 17.65
CA CYS A 281 -11.06 6.67 18.31
C CYS A 281 -11.56 7.02 19.72
N ASP A 282 -10.77 7.76 20.52
CA ASP A 282 -11.20 8.22 21.84
C ASP A 282 -12.44 9.12 21.76
N LYS A 283 -12.47 10.04 20.78
CA LYS A 283 -13.63 10.92 20.55
C LYS A 283 -14.89 10.16 20.09
N LEU A 284 -14.71 9.03 19.42
CA LEU A 284 -15.80 8.15 19.01
C LEU A 284 -16.24 7.20 20.13
N GLY A 285 -15.56 7.16 21.27
CA GLY A 285 -15.85 6.24 22.37
C GLY A 285 -15.40 4.79 22.10
N VAL A 286 -14.46 4.58 21.17
CA VAL A 286 -13.84 3.28 20.94
C VAL A 286 -12.92 2.93 22.10
N PRO A 287 -13.08 1.75 22.76
CA PRO A 287 -12.22 1.34 23.86
C PRO A 287 -10.73 1.28 23.46
N ARG A 288 -9.86 1.73 24.37
CA ARG A 288 -8.42 1.80 24.12
C ARG A 288 -7.75 0.44 23.90
N ASP A 289 -8.26 -0.62 24.51
CA ASP A 289 -7.78 -1.98 24.28
C ASP A 289 -8.06 -2.48 22.85
N ILE A 290 -9.11 -1.98 22.22
CA ILE A 290 -9.43 -2.25 20.81
C ILE A 290 -8.62 -1.34 19.90
N SER A 291 -8.73 -0.02 20.08
CA SER A 291 -8.09 0.94 19.16
C SER A 291 -6.58 0.79 19.11
N SER A 292 -5.90 0.50 20.24
CA SER A 292 -4.45 0.32 20.27
C SER A 292 -3.99 -0.89 19.44
N VAL A 293 -4.76 -1.97 19.43
CA VAL A 293 -4.44 -3.17 18.65
C VAL A 293 -4.77 -2.96 17.17
N VAL A 294 -5.99 -2.50 16.88
CA VAL A 294 -6.47 -2.36 15.48
C VAL A 294 -5.64 -1.32 14.72
N ILE A 295 -5.38 -0.15 15.31
CA ILE A 295 -4.61 0.91 14.63
C ILE A 295 -3.14 0.52 14.45
N ALA A 296 -2.52 -0.12 15.47
CA ALA A 296 -1.15 -0.58 15.34
C ALA A 296 -0.98 -1.66 14.26
N MET A 297 -1.94 -2.60 14.14
CA MET A 297 -1.98 -3.60 13.07
C MET A 297 -2.30 -2.95 11.72
N GLY A 298 -3.29 -2.06 11.71
CA GLY A 298 -3.77 -1.40 10.50
C GLY A 298 -2.68 -0.60 9.81
N ALA A 299 -1.88 0.15 10.58
CA ALA A 299 -0.75 0.90 10.03
C ALA A 299 0.24 0.04 9.22
N THR A 300 0.21 -1.28 9.35
CA THR A 300 1.10 -2.22 8.64
C THR A 300 0.39 -3.21 7.73
N CYS A 301 -0.87 -3.54 8.00
CA CYS A 301 -1.58 -4.64 7.33
C CYS A 301 -2.87 -4.20 6.62
N HIS A 302 -3.45 -3.04 6.96
CA HIS A 302 -4.67 -2.54 6.34
C HIS A 302 -4.33 -1.63 5.17
N MET A 303 -4.44 -2.14 3.96
CA MET A 303 -3.85 -1.54 2.77
C MET A 303 -4.88 -1.37 1.63
N ASP A 304 -6.11 -0.95 1.93
CA ASP A 304 -7.19 -0.77 0.95
C ASP A 304 -6.82 0.20 -0.17
N GLY A 305 -6.22 1.34 0.18
CA GLY A 305 -5.77 2.33 -0.80
C GLY A 305 -4.61 1.82 -1.63
N ALA A 306 -3.65 1.12 -1.01
CA ALA A 306 -2.57 0.47 -1.73
C ALA A 306 -3.08 -0.65 -2.64
N CYS A 307 -4.13 -1.38 -2.22
CA CYS A 307 -4.76 -2.40 -3.05
C CYS A 307 -5.40 -1.80 -4.30
N ILE A 308 -6.14 -0.67 -4.17
CA ILE A 308 -6.66 0.08 -5.32
C ILE A 308 -5.51 0.48 -6.26
N ALA A 309 -4.41 1.00 -5.72
CA ALA A 309 -3.26 1.43 -6.51
C ALA A 309 -2.60 0.26 -7.24
N MET A 310 -2.36 -0.87 -6.56
CA MET A 310 -1.71 -2.04 -7.16
C MET A 310 -2.57 -2.68 -8.24
N VAL A 311 -3.86 -2.90 -8.00
CA VAL A 311 -4.77 -3.44 -9.01
C VAL A 311 -4.90 -2.47 -10.20
N TYR A 312 -4.92 -1.16 -9.95
CA TYR A 312 -4.96 -0.20 -11.05
C TYR A 312 -3.64 -0.20 -11.84
N ALA A 313 -2.50 -0.29 -11.17
CA ALA A 313 -1.19 -0.44 -11.80
C ALA A 313 -1.10 -1.72 -12.64
N GLU A 314 -1.67 -2.85 -12.17
CA GLU A 314 -1.79 -4.09 -12.93
C GLU A 314 -2.57 -3.88 -14.22
N VAL A 315 -3.76 -3.26 -14.13
CA VAL A 315 -4.63 -2.99 -15.28
C VAL A 315 -3.93 -2.06 -16.28
N LEU A 316 -3.26 -1.00 -15.79
CA LEU A 316 -2.46 -0.10 -16.62
C LEU A 316 -1.34 -0.83 -17.34
N ALA A 317 -0.52 -1.57 -16.59
CA ALA A 317 0.64 -2.27 -17.16
C ALA A 317 0.22 -3.35 -18.17
N THR A 318 -0.74 -4.19 -17.80
CA THR A 318 -1.22 -5.24 -18.70
C THR A 318 -1.81 -4.67 -19.99
N THR A 319 -2.54 -3.55 -19.91
CA THR A 319 -3.05 -2.86 -21.09
C THR A 319 -1.93 -2.23 -21.92
N MET A 320 -0.94 -1.57 -21.27
CA MET A 320 0.19 -0.95 -21.97
C MET A 320 1.06 -1.97 -22.70
N PHE A 321 1.22 -3.16 -22.16
CA PHE A 321 2.04 -4.23 -22.73
C PHE A 321 1.24 -5.28 -23.51
N GLY A 322 -0.07 -5.07 -23.69
CA GLY A 322 -0.92 -5.94 -24.51
C GLY A 322 -1.18 -7.32 -23.92
N VAL A 323 -1.13 -7.45 -22.59
CA VAL A 323 -1.47 -8.69 -21.85
C VAL A 323 -2.96 -8.62 -21.48
N PRO A 324 -3.83 -9.50 -22.01
CA PRO A 324 -5.25 -9.42 -21.73
C PRO A 324 -5.55 -9.85 -20.29
N LEU A 325 -6.34 -9.04 -19.58
CA LEU A 325 -6.93 -9.41 -18.29
C LEU A 325 -8.33 -10.00 -18.53
N GLU A 326 -8.40 -11.30 -18.80
CA GLU A 326 -9.65 -12.00 -19.07
C GLU A 326 -9.79 -13.28 -18.23
N GLY A 327 -11.01 -13.67 -17.92
CA GLY A 327 -11.30 -14.91 -17.22
C GLY A 327 -10.57 -15.05 -15.89
N PHE A 328 -9.70 -16.03 -15.74
CA PHE A 328 -8.93 -16.29 -14.52
C PHE A 328 -7.96 -15.15 -14.16
N ALA A 329 -7.48 -14.39 -15.16
CA ALA A 329 -6.58 -13.26 -14.91
C ALA A 329 -7.21 -12.16 -14.05
N PHE A 330 -8.54 -11.99 -14.05
CA PHE A 330 -9.23 -11.10 -13.14
C PHE A 330 -9.12 -11.55 -11.67
N LEU A 331 -9.31 -12.83 -11.41
CA LEU A 331 -9.16 -13.39 -10.06
C LEU A 331 -7.71 -13.28 -9.61
N LEU A 332 -6.78 -13.52 -10.52
CA LEU A 332 -5.35 -13.39 -10.26
C LEU A 332 -5.00 -11.93 -9.95
N ALA A 333 -5.56 -10.95 -10.65
CA ALA A 333 -5.34 -9.53 -10.38
C ALA A 333 -5.83 -9.13 -8.96
N ILE A 334 -7.02 -9.59 -8.55
CA ILE A 334 -7.49 -9.36 -7.17
C ILE A 334 -6.51 -9.97 -6.16
N PHE A 335 -6.10 -11.21 -6.38
CA PHE A 335 -5.19 -11.92 -5.48
C PHE A 335 -3.81 -11.25 -5.41
N VAL A 336 -3.24 -10.89 -6.57
CA VAL A 336 -1.95 -10.18 -6.66
C VAL A 336 -2.08 -8.78 -6.06
N GLY A 337 -3.15 -8.05 -6.34
CA GLY A 337 -3.40 -6.73 -5.78
C GLY A 337 -3.47 -6.73 -4.25
N VAL A 338 -4.21 -7.69 -3.65
CA VAL A 338 -4.30 -7.82 -2.19
C VAL A 338 -2.95 -8.22 -1.59
N THR A 339 -2.24 -9.19 -2.18
CA THR A 339 -0.96 -9.66 -1.64
C THR A 339 0.17 -8.65 -1.85
N SER A 340 0.23 -7.97 -2.99
CA SER A 340 1.20 -6.92 -3.25
C SER A 340 0.99 -5.70 -2.36
N SER A 341 -0.27 -5.33 -2.08
CA SER A 341 -0.57 -4.23 -1.17
C SER A 341 -0.06 -4.49 0.25
N VAL A 342 -0.20 -5.72 0.76
CA VAL A 342 0.37 -6.12 2.05
C VAL A 342 1.90 -6.13 2.01
N ALA A 343 2.50 -6.50 0.88
CA ALA A 343 3.96 -6.48 0.70
C ALA A 343 4.53 -5.05 0.69
N THR A 344 3.73 -4.06 0.25
CA THR A 344 4.16 -2.65 0.23
C THR A 344 4.33 -2.06 1.62
N SER A 345 3.75 -2.63 2.65
CA SER A 345 3.66 -2.21 4.04
C SER A 345 4.34 -0.85 4.39
N SER A 346 4.05 -0.24 5.50
CA SER A 346 4.33 1.12 6.01
C SER A 346 5.75 1.72 5.81
N VAL A 347 6.51 1.24 4.82
CA VAL A 347 7.89 1.67 4.54
C VAL A 347 7.93 2.59 3.34
N PRO A 348 8.55 3.77 3.44
CA PRO A 348 8.85 4.59 2.27
C PRO A 348 9.63 3.76 1.23
N GLY A 349 9.11 3.67 -0.01
CA GLY A 349 9.68 2.82 -1.06
C GLY A 349 9.24 1.36 -1.02
N GLY A 350 8.33 0.97 -0.12
CA GLY A 350 7.76 -0.39 -0.05
C GLY A 350 7.00 -0.81 -1.32
N GLY A 351 6.52 0.15 -2.10
CA GLY A 351 5.87 -0.08 -3.39
C GLY A 351 6.65 -0.98 -4.34
N ALA A 352 7.98 -0.85 -4.37
CA ALA A 352 8.86 -1.63 -5.25
C ALA A 352 8.66 -3.16 -5.15
N ALA A 353 8.24 -3.66 -4.01
CA ALA A 353 7.92 -5.08 -3.82
C ALA A 353 6.63 -5.48 -4.54
N GLY A 354 5.60 -4.65 -4.44
CA GLY A 354 4.33 -4.86 -5.12
C GLY A 354 4.46 -4.81 -6.64
N GLU A 355 5.12 -3.79 -7.18
CA GLU A 355 5.33 -3.65 -8.62
C GLU A 355 6.19 -4.80 -9.18
N THR A 356 7.21 -5.24 -8.44
CA THR A 356 8.01 -6.40 -8.86
C THR A 356 7.15 -7.67 -8.93
N MET A 357 6.24 -7.86 -7.98
CA MET A 357 5.29 -8.96 -7.99
C MET A 357 4.35 -8.89 -9.20
N ILE A 358 3.82 -7.71 -9.52
CA ILE A 358 2.99 -7.49 -10.72
C ILE A 358 3.77 -7.87 -11.99
N VAL A 359 4.98 -7.33 -12.17
CA VAL A 359 5.83 -7.61 -13.34
C VAL A 359 6.10 -9.11 -13.48
N SER A 360 6.40 -9.79 -12.36
CA SER A 360 6.71 -11.22 -12.35
C SER A 360 5.48 -12.08 -12.69
N VAL A 361 4.36 -11.87 -11.99
CA VAL A 361 3.16 -12.72 -12.12
C VAL A 361 2.52 -12.58 -13.50
N PHE A 362 2.45 -11.36 -14.03
CA PHE A 362 1.89 -11.11 -15.37
C PHE A 362 2.92 -11.23 -16.49
N SER A 363 4.15 -11.70 -16.17
CA SER A 363 5.26 -11.87 -17.13
C SER A 363 5.51 -10.62 -17.99
N LEU A 364 5.42 -9.44 -17.37
CA LEU A 364 5.63 -8.18 -18.06
C LEU A 364 7.13 -7.96 -18.32
N PRO A 365 7.50 -7.20 -19.38
CA PRO A 365 8.87 -6.81 -19.62
C PRO A 365 9.44 -6.02 -18.41
N GLU A 366 10.75 -6.15 -18.14
CA GLU A 366 11.41 -5.41 -17.03
C GLU A 366 11.25 -3.89 -17.14
N ALA A 367 11.06 -3.37 -18.36
CA ALA A 367 10.76 -1.96 -18.61
C ALA A 367 9.42 -1.49 -17.98
N ALA A 368 8.51 -2.41 -17.64
CA ALA A 368 7.26 -2.09 -16.94
C ALA A 368 7.51 -1.60 -15.51
N PHE A 369 8.51 -2.18 -14.82
CA PHE A 369 8.74 -1.89 -13.40
C PHE A 369 8.92 -0.40 -13.10
N PRO A 370 9.85 0.34 -13.76
CA PRO A 370 10.04 1.74 -13.42
C PRO A 370 8.85 2.62 -13.81
N ILE A 371 8.06 2.24 -14.81
CA ILE A 371 6.81 2.93 -15.16
C ILE A 371 5.81 2.76 -14.02
N LEU A 372 5.65 1.54 -13.50
CA LEU A 372 4.79 1.25 -12.36
C LEU A 372 5.25 1.97 -11.10
N LEU A 373 6.55 1.90 -10.79
CA LEU A 373 7.12 2.55 -9.62
C LEU A 373 6.80 4.05 -9.59
N MET A 374 6.95 4.73 -10.73
CA MET A 374 6.65 6.16 -10.83
C MET A 374 5.17 6.47 -10.61
N ILE A 375 4.27 5.67 -11.19
CA ILE A 375 2.83 5.93 -11.08
C ILE A 375 2.33 5.62 -9.66
N VAL A 376 2.81 4.57 -9.03
CA VAL A 376 2.44 4.20 -7.66
C VAL A 376 2.94 5.23 -6.65
N GLU A 377 4.12 5.81 -6.87
CA GLU A 377 4.61 6.94 -6.06
C GLU A 377 3.68 8.16 -6.11
N LEU A 378 3.02 8.41 -7.25
CA LEU A 378 2.02 9.48 -7.39
C LEU A 378 0.70 9.13 -6.69
N PHE A 379 0.39 7.83 -6.53
CA PHE A 379 -0.80 7.35 -5.85
C PHE A 379 -0.65 7.29 -4.32
N ASP A 380 0.57 7.25 -3.81
CA ASP A 380 0.89 7.00 -2.40
C ASP A 380 0.17 7.94 -1.40
N PRO A 381 0.00 9.26 -1.64
CA PRO A 381 -0.82 10.10 -0.75
C PRO A 381 -2.26 9.59 -0.60
N GLY A 382 -2.89 9.20 -1.71
CA GLY A 382 -4.24 8.64 -1.72
C GLY A 382 -4.32 7.27 -1.05
N CYS A 383 -3.31 6.43 -1.27
CA CYS A 383 -3.19 5.13 -0.59
C CYS A 383 -3.14 5.32 0.93
N THR A 384 -2.25 6.19 1.41
CA THR A 384 -2.07 6.44 2.85
C THR A 384 -3.32 7.03 3.48
N LEU A 385 -4.05 7.89 2.75
CA LEU A 385 -5.33 8.43 3.20
C LEU A 385 -6.32 7.30 3.53
N LEU A 386 -6.54 6.38 2.57
CA LEU A 386 -7.52 5.30 2.75
C LEU A 386 -7.07 4.28 3.78
N ASN A 387 -5.82 3.85 3.73
CA ASN A 387 -5.26 2.91 4.68
C ASN A 387 -5.45 3.41 6.11
N SER A 388 -4.97 4.63 6.40
CA SER A 388 -5.02 5.18 7.75
C SER A 388 -6.44 5.49 8.24
N CYS A 389 -7.29 6.09 7.39
CA CYS A 389 -8.66 6.40 7.81
C CYS A 389 -9.51 5.14 7.98
N GLY A 390 -9.22 4.09 7.21
CA GLY A 390 -9.83 2.78 7.32
C GLY A 390 -9.62 2.14 8.69
N ASP A 391 -8.44 2.28 9.29
CA ASP A 391 -8.14 1.72 10.62
C ASP A 391 -9.09 2.22 11.70
N THR A 392 -9.43 3.51 11.64
CA THR A 392 -10.37 4.12 12.60
C THR A 392 -11.77 3.49 12.46
N VAL A 393 -12.25 3.31 11.23
CA VAL A 393 -13.59 2.73 11.02
C VAL A 393 -13.62 1.23 11.34
N VAL A 394 -12.53 0.50 11.09
CA VAL A 394 -12.42 -0.91 11.50
C VAL A 394 -12.39 -1.02 13.03
N SER A 395 -11.74 -0.10 13.74
CA SER A 395 -11.81 -0.05 15.21
C SER A 395 -13.26 0.10 15.71
N MET A 396 -14.09 0.92 15.03
CA MET A 396 -15.52 1.03 15.31
C MET A 396 -16.28 -0.29 15.05
N LEU A 397 -16.00 -0.98 13.93
CA LEU A 397 -16.61 -2.26 13.58
C LEU A 397 -16.26 -3.36 14.59
N ILE A 398 -15.00 -3.47 14.98
CA ILE A 398 -14.54 -4.41 16.01
C ILE A 398 -15.24 -4.09 17.35
N THR A 399 -15.34 -2.81 17.71
CA THR A 399 -16.05 -2.40 18.92
C THR A 399 -17.51 -2.86 18.89
N ARG A 400 -18.21 -2.67 17.77
CA ARG A 400 -19.57 -3.17 17.61
C ARG A 400 -19.69 -4.69 17.79
N ILE A 401 -18.72 -5.46 17.27
CA ILE A 401 -18.74 -6.92 17.38
C ILE A 401 -18.58 -7.37 18.84
N PHE A 402 -17.71 -6.68 19.61
CA PHE A 402 -17.42 -7.06 21.00
C PHE A 402 -18.36 -6.44 22.04
N HIS A 403 -18.92 -5.25 21.78
CA HIS A 403 -19.73 -4.48 22.73
C HIS A 403 -21.19 -4.26 22.30
N GLY A 404 -21.57 -4.77 21.10
CA GLY A 404 -22.96 -4.70 20.60
C GLY A 404 -23.29 -3.40 19.88
N LYS A 405 -24.55 -3.26 19.44
CA LYS A 405 -25.00 -2.17 18.54
C LYS A 405 -24.91 -0.78 19.17
N ASP A 406 -25.14 -0.67 20.47
CA ASP A 406 -25.26 0.60 21.19
C ASP A 406 -23.98 0.96 21.96
N TRP A 407 -22.83 0.41 21.56
CA TRP A 407 -21.54 0.58 22.20
C TRP A 407 -21.15 2.05 22.39
N TYR A 408 -21.48 2.90 21.44
CA TYR A 408 -21.16 4.33 21.47
C TYR A 408 -21.94 5.10 22.54
N LYS A 409 -23.17 4.65 22.90
CA LYS A 409 -23.98 5.26 23.97
C LYS A 409 -23.43 4.99 25.38
N GLN A 410 -22.68 3.89 25.54
CA GLN A 410 -22.12 3.46 26.82
C GLN A 410 -20.75 4.08 27.11
N ASN A 411 -20.00 4.41 26.06
CA ASN A 411 -18.60 4.80 26.15
C ASN A 411 -18.35 6.30 25.95
N LEU A 412 -19.35 7.08 25.52
CA LEU A 412 -19.22 8.52 25.41
C LEU A 412 -19.17 9.14 26.80
N ASN A 413 -18.13 9.97 27.03
CA ASN A 413 -17.99 10.75 28.25
C ASN A 413 -19.16 11.77 28.30
N PRO A 414 -19.90 11.95 29.40
CA PRO A 414 -21.02 12.91 29.49
C PRO A 414 -20.68 14.35 29.10
N ASN A 415 -19.39 14.72 29.16
CA ASN A 415 -18.89 16.03 28.72
C ASN A 415 -18.69 16.15 27.19
N GLN A 416 -18.95 15.09 26.40
CA GLN A 416 -18.81 15.08 24.93
C GLN A 416 -20.17 15.20 24.20
N GLU A 417 -21.29 15.12 24.92
CA GLU A 417 -22.65 15.37 24.37
C GLU A 417 -22.88 16.83 23.94
N ALA A 418 -21.96 17.74 24.28
CA ALA A 418 -22.05 19.15 23.96
C ALA A 418 -21.43 19.57 22.60
N ILE A 419 -21.26 18.62 21.67
CA ILE A 419 -20.83 18.90 20.27
C ILE A 419 -22.02 18.66 19.28
N GLU A 420 -23.24 18.84 19.77
CA GLU A 420 -24.42 18.97 18.91
C GLU A 420 -24.52 20.37 18.27
#